data_9df46b9f64eb1b4be8236a0d0656ab8b
#
_entry.id   9df46b9f64eb1b4be8236a0d0656ab8b
#
_cell.length_a   1.000
_cell.length_b   1.000
_cell.length_c   1.000
_cell.angle_alpha   90.00
_cell.angle_beta   90.00
_cell.angle_gamma   90.00
#
_symmetry.space_group_name_H-M   'P 1'
#
loop_
_entity.id
_entity.type
_entity.pdbx_description
1 polymer ?
#
loop_
_entity_poly.entity_id
_entity_poly.type
_entity_poly.pdbx_seq_one_letter_code
_entity_poly.pdbx_strand_id
1 'polypeptide(L)'
;MTDAVEEMKALAEAFEQFTRTTQSMEEAYRLLEARVEQLDRELADKHHELALAIDYLNSILESMSDGVIAIDTQGVITTFNRSAKIVLGYASEELVGRKFRGVFGREFHLSPGQGGMQLRAKSGRVVPVAERDSPIADRQDHRLGHVKVFQDLSEIEALRRQLQQVDRLAAIGEMAATVAHEIRNPLGGIRGFAALLARDIPPEDPRARLVEKILIGTKGLDNVVTGLLEYTRPIEIHLRPTVCADLVEAAMGLVDLDGRSIAIRNAVDLSLKVLADPDRMRQVLLNILLNAVQSVEDAGEVAVTAAAEDNTVTIAVSDTGCGLSQEQLKQVFSPFFTTKEKGTGLGLAVAAKIVEGHGGTIEAVSRMGEGSTFLIRLPQAE
;
A
#
# COMPACT_ATOMS: atom_id res chain seq x y z
N MET A 1 107.26 15.12 42.14
CA MET A 1 106.33 14.06 42.65
C MET A 1 104.99 14.60 43.10
N THR A 2 104.88 15.87 43.51
CA THR A 2 103.61 16.50 43.99
C THR A 2 102.63 16.77 42.83
N ASP A 3 103.09 17.16 41.65
CA ASP A 3 102.28 17.47 40.48
C ASP A 3 101.54 16.27 39.89
N ALA A 4 102.16 15.11 39.85
CA ALA A 4 101.57 13.88 39.32
C ALA A 4 100.45 13.29 40.23
N VAL A 5 100.51 13.61 41.53
CA VAL A 5 99.45 13.21 42.50
C VAL A 5 98.22 14.12 42.41
N GLU A 6 98.42 15.45 42.13
CA GLU A 6 97.31 16.39 41.89
C GLU A 6 96.59 16.08 40.55
N GLU A 7 97.34 15.78 39.50
CA GLU A 7 96.74 15.37 38.23
C GLU A 7 95.92 14.04 38.33
N MET A 8 96.43 13.04 39.06
CA MET A 8 95.73 11.84 39.30
C MET A 8 94.47 11.98 40.14
N LYS A 9 94.44 12.91 41.07
CA LYS A 9 93.30 13.28 41.91
C LYS A 9 92.21 14.00 41.07
N ALA A 10 92.59 14.97 40.23
CA ALA A 10 91.71 15.64 39.31
C ALA A 10 91.07 14.66 38.27
N LEU A 11 91.87 13.72 37.78
CA LEU A 11 91.38 12.68 36.86
C LEU A 11 90.35 11.71 37.55
N ALA A 12 90.63 11.35 38.82
CA ALA A 12 89.71 10.52 39.61
C ALA A 12 88.38 11.25 39.90
N GLU A 13 88.46 12.55 40.28
CA GLU A 13 87.26 13.36 40.49
C GLU A 13 86.46 13.54 39.20
N ALA A 14 87.12 13.80 38.07
CA ALA A 14 86.47 13.88 36.76
C ALA A 14 85.78 12.53 36.33
N PHE A 15 86.45 11.44 36.62
CA PHE A 15 85.93 10.08 36.36
C PHE A 15 84.69 9.78 37.23
N GLU A 16 84.76 10.14 38.50
CA GLU A 16 83.65 10.00 39.46
C GLU A 16 82.44 10.88 39.04
N GLN A 17 82.68 12.13 38.63
CA GLN A 17 81.66 13.02 38.09
C GLN A 17 81.07 12.49 36.81
N PHE A 18 81.89 11.97 35.85
CA PHE A 18 81.46 11.35 34.64
C PHE A 18 80.54 10.13 34.92
N THR A 19 80.99 9.23 35.86
CA THR A 19 80.22 8.06 36.25
C THR A 19 78.86 8.45 36.87
N ARG A 20 78.81 9.45 37.73
CA ARG A 20 77.58 9.95 38.33
C ARG A 20 76.63 10.56 37.23
N THR A 21 77.19 11.31 36.30
CA THR A 21 76.44 11.91 35.24
C THR A 21 75.87 10.85 34.28
N THR A 22 76.63 9.81 33.97
CA THR A 22 76.20 8.67 33.13
C THR A 22 75.11 7.87 33.83
N GLN A 23 75.22 7.59 35.13
CA GLN A 23 74.17 6.92 35.93
C GLN A 23 72.89 7.76 35.99
N SER A 24 72.99 9.06 36.22
CA SER A 24 71.81 9.98 36.23
C SER A 24 71.13 10.04 34.85
N MET A 25 71.94 9.98 33.77
CA MET A 25 71.41 9.96 32.41
C MET A 25 70.75 8.61 32.07
N GLU A 26 71.27 7.48 32.54
CA GLU A 26 70.63 6.18 32.40
C GLU A 26 69.32 6.07 33.18
N GLU A 27 69.26 6.59 34.41
CA GLU A 27 68.04 6.66 35.18
C GLU A 27 66.99 7.54 34.50
N ALA A 28 67.38 8.75 34.01
CA ALA A 28 66.48 9.62 33.27
C ALA A 28 65.96 8.97 31.96
N TYR A 29 66.83 8.23 31.27
CA TYR A 29 66.45 7.51 30.05
C TYR A 29 65.40 6.39 30.35
N ARG A 30 65.62 5.59 31.39
CA ARG A 30 64.71 4.54 31.82
C ARG A 30 63.34 5.13 32.25
N LEU A 31 63.35 6.29 32.92
CA LEU A 31 62.16 6.97 33.34
C LEU A 31 61.37 7.54 32.13
N LEU A 32 62.09 8.06 31.16
CA LEU A 32 61.51 8.54 29.91
C LEU A 32 60.88 7.37 29.11
N GLU A 33 61.61 6.27 28.97
CA GLU A 33 61.14 5.08 28.30
C GLU A 33 59.89 4.50 28.94
N ALA A 34 59.83 4.38 30.25
CA ALA A 34 58.67 3.96 31.00
C ALA A 34 57.48 4.95 30.79
N ARG A 35 57.74 6.25 30.73
CA ARG A 35 56.69 7.25 30.47
C ARG A 35 56.12 7.19 29.06
N VAL A 36 56.98 6.94 28.05
CA VAL A 36 56.55 6.75 26.66
C VAL A 36 55.66 5.52 26.56
N GLU A 37 56.06 4.36 27.13
CA GLU A 37 55.21 3.16 27.16
C GLU A 37 53.86 3.37 27.86
N GLN A 38 53.85 4.12 28.93
CA GLN A 38 52.63 4.48 29.65
C GLN A 38 51.71 5.32 28.77
N LEU A 39 52.25 6.37 28.11
CA LEU A 39 51.47 7.23 27.21
C LEU A 39 50.91 6.50 26.01
N ASP A 40 51.71 5.55 25.42
CA ASP A 40 51.24 4.74 24.31
C ASP A 40 50.09 3.83 24.72
N ARG A 41 50.10 3.22 25.93
CA ARG A 41 48.98 2.47 26.49
C ARG A 41 47.76 3.33 26.71
N GLU A 42 47.94 4.51 27.37
CA GLU A 42 46.81 5.45 27.61
C GLU A 42 46.19 5.90 26.28
N LEU A 43 46.99 6.15 25.26
CA LEU A 43 46.53 6.54 23.92
C LEU A 43 45.76 5.39 23.23
N ALA A 44 46.28 4.18 23.31
CA ALA A 44 45.61 2.98 22.77
C ALA A 44 44.25 2.75 23.44
N ASP A 45 44.17 2.88 24.79
CA ASP A 45 42.93 2.76 25.54
C ASP A 45 41.92 3.84 25.14
N LYS A 46 42.37 5.10 24.98
CA LYS A 46 41.48 6.19 24.55
C LYS A 46 41.00 6.04 23.12
N HIS A 47 41.83 5.54 22.20
CA HIS A 47 41.43 5.21 20.84
C HIS A 47 40.38 4.09 20.81
N HIS A 48 40.55 3.06 21.64
CA HIS A 48 39.59 1.99 21.75
C HIS A 48 38.25 2.47 22.33
N GLU A 49 38.24 3.25 23.40
CA GLU A 49 37.03 3.85 23.99
C GLU A 49 36.29 4.73 22.97
N LEU A 50 37.01 5.56 22.21
CA LEU A 50 36.43 6.41 21.18
C LEU A 50 35.83 5.60 20.04
N ALA A 51 36.50 4.54 19.59
CA ALA A 51 35.98 3.65 18.54
C ALA A 51 34.67 2.98 18.97
N LEU A 52 34.61 2.45 20.21
CA LEU A 52 33.40 1.85 20.75
C LEU A 52 32.25 2.88 20.86
N ALA A 53 32.54 4.12 21.26
CA ALA A 53 31.52 5.18 21.34
C ALA A 53 30.97 5.54 19.95
N ILE A 54 31.82 5.63 18.93
CA ILE A 54 31.42 5.88 17.53
C ILE A 54 30.56 4.73 16.99
N ASP A 55 30.98 3.48 17.21
CA ASP A 55 30.23 2.31 16.76
C ASP A 55 28.86 2.23 17.43
N TYR A 56 28.78 2.55 18.72
CA TYR A 56 27.53 2.61 19.45
C TYR A 56 26.58 3.68 18.89
N LEU A 57 27.06 4.89 18.64
CA LEU A 57 26.26 5.99 18.05
C LEU A 57 25.77 5.64 16.64
N ASN A 58 26.64 5.04 15.82
CA ASN A 58 26.27 4.58 14.49
C ASN A 58 25.21 3.48 14.55
N SER A 59 25.32 2.54 15.49
CA SER A 59 24.33 1.48 15.70
C SER A 59 22.97 2.05 16.09
N ILE A 60 22.93 3.09 16.91
CA ILE A 60 21.68 3.78 17.25
C ILE A 60 21.06 4.40 15.99
N LEU A 61 21.83 5.14 15.20
CA LEU A 61 21.35 5.78 13.97
C LEU A 61 20.85 4.75 12.96
N GLU A 62 21.53 3.63 12.80
CA GLU A 62 21.13 2.55 11.87
C GLU A 62 19.90 1.75 12.37
N SER A 63 19.63 1.74 13.69
CA SER A 63 18.47 1.05 14.29
C SER A 63 17.20 1.91 14.33
N MET A 64 17.30 3.22 14.06
CA MET A 64 16.14 4.11 14.04
C MET A 64 15.17 3.74 12.90
N SER A 65 13.87 3.76 13.18
CA SER A 65 12.80 3.58 12.18
C SER A 65 12.63 4.79 11.27
N ASP A 66 12.99 5.97 11.75
CA ASP A 66 12.92 7.21 10.99
C ASP A 66 14.16 7.38 10.10
N GLY A 67 13.95 7.95 8.90
CA GLY A 67 15.03 8.29 8.00
C GLY A 67 15.82 9.51 8.53
N VAL A 68 17.14 9.38 8.61
CA VAL A 68 18.04 10.45 9.05
C VAL A 68 18.99 10.83 7.92
N ILE A 69 19.04 12.12 7.61
CA ILE A 69 19.98 12.74 6.67
C ILE A 69 20.66 13.90 7.37
N ALA A 70 21.98 13.89 7.49
CA ALA A 70 22.74 15.03 7.99
C ALA A 70 23.59 15.65 6.88
N ILE A 71 23.76 16.95 6.94
CA ILE A 71 24.64 17.72 6.04
C ILE A 71 25.59 18.62 6.86
N ASP A 72 26.73 18.88 6.29
CA ASP A 72 27.66 19.89 6.82
C ASP A 72 27.23 21.35 6.49
N THR A 73 28.03 22.32 6.87
CA THR A 73 27.80 23.75 6.59
C THR A 73 27.85 24.11 5.11
N GLN A 74 28.39 23.24 4.25
CA GLN A 74 28.47 23.42 2.80
C GLN A 74 27.33 22.68 2.05
N GLY A 75 26.44 22.01 2.78
CA GLY A 75 25.33 21.24 2.23
C GLY A 75 25.73 19.87 1.69
N VAL A 76 26.91 19.35 2.09
CA VAL A 76 27.36 18.01 1.72
C VAL A 76 26.77 17.01 2.70
N ILE A 77 26.22 15.90 2.18
CA ILE A 77 25.63 14.81 2.98
C ILE A 77 26.74 14.09 3.73
N THR A 78 26.66 14.08 5.06
CA THR A 78 27.59 13.41 5.95
C THR A 78 27.03 12.12 6.54
N THR A 79 25.70 12.01 6.70
CA THR A 79 25.01 10.85 7.29
C THR A 79 23.78 10.51 6.51
N PHE A 80 23.55 9.21 6.29
CA PHE A 80 22.39 8.65 5.62
C PHE A 80 22.12 7.25 6.20
N ASN A 81 21.15 7.13 7.13
CA ASN A 81 20.94 5.91 7.89
C ASN A 81 20.16 4.85 7.10
N ARG A 82 20.04 3.64 7.67
CA ARG A 82 19.36 2.49 7.06
C ARG A 82 17.92 2.78 6.67
N SER A 83 17.14 3.44 7.52
CA SER A 83 15.75 3.77 7.23
C SER A 83 15.63 4.69 6.02
N ALA A 84 16.47 5.72 5.93
CA ALA A 84 16.53 6.60 4.77
C ALA A 84 16.87 5.84 3.47
N LYS A 85 17.78 4.82 3.53
CA LYS A 85 18.07 3.93 2.39
C LYS A 85 16.83 3.17 1.92
N ILE A 86 16.08 2.58 2.86
CA ILE A 86 14.88 1.79 2.55
C ILE A 86 13.80 2.67 1.93
N VAL A 87 13.52 3.84 2.53
CA VAL A 87 12.45 4.74 2.09
C VAL A 87 12.77 5.39 0.74
N LEU A 88 13.99 5.87 0.55
CA LEU A 88 14.39 6.64 -0.63
C LEU A 88 15.08 5.79 -1.73
N GLY A 89 15.50 4.57 -1.41
CA GLY A 89 16.09 3.64 -2.38
C GLY A 89 17.50 4.00 -2.87
N TYR A 90 18.22 4.87 -2.15
CA TYR A 90 19.61 5.20 -2.43
C TYR A 90 20.55 4.40 -1.52
N ALA A 91 21.71 3.99 -2.02
CA ALA A 91 22.78 3.48 -1.17
C ALA A 91 23.53 4.65 -0.51
N SER A 92 24.04 4.47 0.72
CA SER A 92 24.77 5.54 1.43
C SER A 92 26.01 5.97 0.68
N GLU A 93 26.71 5.02 0.07
CA GLU A 93 27.94 5.22 -0.71
C GLU A 93 27.70 6.11 -1.95
N GLU A 94 26.44 6.15 -2.42
CA GLU A 94 26.06 6.99 -3.56
C GLU A 94 25.80 8.45 -3.16
N LEU A 95 25.48 8.70 -1.88
CA LEU A 95 24.99 9.99 -1.41
C LEU A 95 25.97 10.71 -0.48
N VAL A 96 26.64 9.98 0.42
CA VAL A 96 27.60 10.58 1.33
C VAL A 96 28.74 11.23 0.54
N GLY A 97 29.07 12.45 0.88
CA GLY A 97 30.05 13.29 0.16
C GLY A 97 29.47 14.08 -1.01
N ARG A 98 28.18 13.91 -1.37
CA ARG A 98 27.54 14.74 -2.41
C ARG A 98 26.71 15.86 -1.82
N LYS A 99 26.54 16.93 -2.59
CA LYS A 99 25.67 18.06 -2.17
C LYS A 99 24.21 17.62 -2.23
N PHE A 100 23.46 17.85 -1.16
CA PHE A 100 22.05 17.53 -1.03
C PHE A 100 21.20 18.08 -2.20
N ARG A 101 21.43 19.35 -2.56
CA ARG A 101 20.76 20.02 -3.69
C ARG A 101 20.99 19.30 -5.03
N GLY A 102 22.17 18.75 -5.24
CA GLY A 102 22.51 18.03 -6.49
C GLY A 102 21.76 16.70 -6.63
N VAL A 103 21.42 16.06 -5.51
CA VAL A 103 20.73 14.78 -5.48
C VAL A 103 19.20 14.95 -5.50
N PHE A 104 18.68 15.83 -4.62
CA PHE A 104 17.23 15.98 -4.40
C PHE A 104 16.62 17.15 -5.18
N GLY A 105 17.42 17.94 -5.91
CA GLY A 105 16.96 19.05 -6.76
C GLY A 105 16.41 20.26 -5.97
N ARG A 106 16.55 20.26 -4.64
CA ARG A 106 16.08 21.31 -3.73
C ARG A 106 17.09 21.62 -2.65
N GLU A 107 16.97 22.81 -2.07
CA GLU A 107 17.81 23.18 -0.92
C GLU A 107 17.34 22.44 0.34
N PHE A 108 18.28 22.26 1.27
CA PHE A 108 17.98 21.72 2.60
C PHE A 108 17.40 22.87 3.44
N HIS A 109 16.09 23.13 3.30
CA HIS A 109 15.45 24.22 4.01
C HIS A 109 15.08 23.81 5.44
N LEU A 110 15.39 24.69 6.38
CA LEU A 110 14.79 24.73 7.70
C LEU A 110 13.35 25.21 7.54
N SER A 111 12.40 24.32 7.35
CA SER A 111 10.99 24.67 7.41
C SER A 111 10.52 24.49 8.85
N PRO A 112 10.16 25.56 9.58
CA PRO A 112 9.51 25.41 10.86
C PRO A 112 8.06 24.97 10.63
N GLY A 113 7.78 23.69 10.84
CA GLY A 113 6.45 23.17 11.16
C GLY A 113 5.39 23.19 10.09
N GLN A 114 4.72 22.04 9.96
CA GLN A 114 3.42 21.82 9.37
C GLN A 114 3.32 21.89 7.84
N GLY A 115 3.46 20.75 7.25
CA GLY A 115 3.02 20.48 5.88
C GLY A 115 3.69 19.21 5.43
N GLY A 116 2.92 18.15 5.19
CA GLY A 116 3.46 16.92 4.62
C GLY A 116 4.32 17.24 3.41
N MET A 117 5.62 17.07 3.54
CA MET A 117 6.55 17.29 2.46
C MET A 117 6.69 16.00 1.66
N GLN A 118 6.97 16.12 0.40
CA GLN A 118 7.14 14.95 -0.47
C GLN A 118 8.62 14.80 -0.81
N LEU A 119 9.19 13.62 -0.58
CA LEU A 119 10.53 13.27 -1.03
C LEU A 119 10.43 12.41 -2.29
N ARG A 120 11.33 12.66 -3.25
CA ARG A 120 11.42 11.82 -4.44
C ARG A 120 12.45 10.72 -4.21
N ALA A 121 12.04 9.46 -4.25
CA ALA A 121 12.89 8.29 -4.21
C ALA A 121 13.69 8.14 -5.52
N LYS A 122 14.74 7.33 -5.52
CA LYS A 122 15.58 7.01 -6.69
C LYS A 122 14.77 6.45 -7.86
N SER A 123 13.72 5.67 -7.57
CA SER A 123 12.78 5.12 -8.56
C SER A 123 11.87 6.17 -9.22
N GLY A 124 11.92 7.43 -8.80
CA GLY A 124 10.97 8.47 -9.21
C GLY A 124 9.68 8.51 -8.38
N ARG A 125 9.44 7.52 -7.50
CA ARG A 125 8.28 7.50 -6.60
C ARG A 125 8.31 8.70 -5.67
N VAL A 126 7.16 9.33 -5.50
CA VAL A 126 6.97 10.41 -4.53
C VAL A 126 6.50 9.79 -3.21
N VAL A 127 7.27 10.02 -2.14
CA VAL A 127 7.01 9.51 -0.79
C VAL A 127 6.51 10.67 0.07
N PRO A 128 5.30 10.61 0.64
CA PRO A 128 4.83 11.58 1.62
C PRO A 128 5.60 11.36 2.92
N VAL A 129 6.18 12.41 3.48
CA VAL A 129 6.98 12.33 4.70
C VAL A 129 6.59 13.41 5.70
N ALA A 130 6.61 13.07 6.99
CA ALA A 130 6.70 14.06 8.05
C ALA A 130 8.18 14.32 8.30
N GLU A 131 8.65 15.56 8.12
CA GLU A 131 10.05 15.89 8.34
C GLU A 131 10.24 16.94 9.44
N ARG A 132 11.37 16.83 10.13
CA ARG A 132 11.84 17.80 11.12
C ARG A 132 13.30 18.08 10.86
N ASP A 133 13.64 19.36 10.75
CA ASP A 133 14.99 19.85 10.57
C ASP A 133 15.51 20.48 11.87
N SER A 134 16.77 20.21 12.19
CA SER A 134 17.43 20.79 13.37
C SER A 134 18.88 21.15 13.03
N PRO A 135 19.41 22.24 13.55
CA PRO A 135 20.83 22.55 13.44
C PRO A 135 21.66 21.58 14.30
N ILE A 136 22.83 21.24 13.82
CA ILE A 136 23.88 20.57 14.59
C ILE A 136 24.89 21.60 14.99
N ALA A 137 25.13 21.74 16.29
CA ALA A 137 26.14 22.70 16.83
C ALA A 137 27.05 21.98 17.84
N ASP A 138 28.26 22.52 18.02
CA ASP A 138 29.19 22.08 19.06
C ASP A 138 28.83 22.64 20.45
N ARG A 139 29.63 22.30 21.46
CA ARG A 139 29.43 22.80 22.83
C ARG A 139 29.63 24.32 22.98
N GLN A 140 30.19 25.00 22.01
CA GLN A 140 30.44 26.43 21.95
C GLN A 140 29.44 27.15 21.04
N ASP A 141 28.35 26.45 20.61
CA ASP A 141 27.30 26.97 19.72
C ASP A 141 27.79 27.28 18.28
N HIS A 142 28.94 26.75 17.89
CA HIS A 142 29.36 26.84 16.50
C HIS A 142 28.56 25.82 15.65
N ARG A 143 27.94 26.32 14.58
CA ARG A 143 27.15 25.48 13.67
C ARG A 143 28.05 24.51 12.89
N LEU A 144 27.84 23.22 13.07
CA LEU A 144 28.52 22.12 12.36
C LEU A 144 27.77 21.67 11.12
N GLY A 145 26.46 21.91 11.07
CA GLY A 145 25.61 21.46 9.97
C GLY A 145 24.13 21.41 10.33
N HIS A 146 23.38 20.56 9.65
CA HIS A 146 21.96 20.33 9.87
C HIS A 146 21.63 18.85 9.81
N VAL A 147 20.64 18.42 10.59
CA VAL A 147 20.05 17.08 10.52
C VAL A 147 18.58 17.19 10.16
N LYS A 148 18.16 16.38 9.21
CA LYS A 148 16.77 16.15 8.83
C LYS A 148 16.38 14.74 9.26
N VAL A 149 15.34 14.65 10.11
CA VAL A 149 14.69 13.39 10.47
C VAL A 149 13.34 13.35 9.76
N PHE A 150 13.03 12.26 9.10
CA PHE A 150 11.77 12.12 8.39
C PHE A 150 11.16 10.73 8.57
N GLN A 151 9.83 10.68 8.64
CA GLN A 151 9.02 9.47 8.73
C GLN A 151 8.23 9.28 7.44
N ASP A 152 8.22 8.06 6.88
CA ASP A 152 7.36 7.71 5.74
C ASP A 152 5.89 7.62 6.19
N LEU A 153 5.04 8.43 5.58
CA LEU A 153 3.60 8.49 5.86
C LEU A 153 2.77 7.71 4.85
N SER A 154 3.37 6.94 3.92
CA SER A 154 2.66 6.26 2.83
C SER A 154 1.56 5.33 3.35
N GLU A 155 1.82 4.55 4.39
CA GLU A 155 0.86 3.65 5.01
C GLU A 155 -0.25 4.43 5.73
N ILE A 156 0.12 5.44 6.50
CA ILE A 156 -0.84 6.29 7.23
C ILE A 156 -1.78 7.02 6.27
N GLU A 157 -1.25 7.55 5.16
CA GLU A 157 -2.07 8.20 4.15
C GLU A 157 -2.96 7.23 3.37
N ALA A 158 -2.49 5.99 3.13
CA ALA A 158 -3.30 4.94 2.53
C ALA A 158 -4.48 4.57 3.44
N LEU A 159 -4.22 4.32 4.73
CA LEU A 159 -5.25 4.04 5.73
C LEU A 159 -6.23 5.21 5.91
N ARG A 160 -5.75 6.44 5.93
CA ARG A 160 -6.62 7.63 6.00
C ARG A 160 -7.55 7.73 4.79
N ARG A 161 -7.04 7.45 3.59
CA ARG A 161 -7.86 7.44 2.37
C ARG A 161 -8.92 6.35 2.42
N GLN A 162 -8.59 5.16 2.91
CA GLN A 162 -9.57 4.08 3.12
C GLN A 162 -10.64 4.49 4.14
N LEU A 163 -10.26 5.04 5.29
CA LEU A 163 -11.20 5.54 6.29
C LEU A 163 -12.12 6.63 5.72
N GLN A 164 -11.58 7.61 5.02
CA GLN A 164 -12.37 8.67 4.38
C GLN A 164 -13.36 8.11 3.34
N GLN A 165 -12.98 7.05 2.64
CA GLN A 165 -13.88 6.38 1.70
C GLN A 165 -15.02 5.66 2.44
N VAL A 166 -14.71 4.96 3.54
CA VAL A 166 -15.73 4.33 4.40
C VAL A 166 -16.68 5.37 5.01
N ASP A 167 -16.14 6.46 5.55
CA ASP A 167 -16.96 7.54 6.12
C ASP A 167 -17.88 8.20 5.08
N ARG A 168 -17.37 8.45 3.86
CA ARG A 168 -18.18 8.95 2.75
C ARG A 168 -19.30 7.98 2.39
N LEU A 169 -18.99 6.69 2.33
CA LEU A 169 -19.99 5.66 2.03
C LEU A 169 -21.02 5.53 3.14
N ALA A 170 -20.63 5.64 4.40
CA ALA A 170 -21.54 5.62 5.54
C ALA A 170 -22.49 6.83 5.52
N ALA A 171 -21.96 8.05 5.27
CA ALA A 171 -22.78 9.26 5.15
C ALA A 171 -23.75 9.18 3.96
N ILE A 172 -23.31 8.66 2.81
CA ILE A 172 -24.17 8.41 1.65
C ILE A 172 -25.21 7.34 1.99
N GLY A 173 -24.84 6.30 2.76
CA GLY A 173 -25.73 5.20 3.16
C GLY A 173 -26.90 5.64 4.02
N GLU A 174 -26.65 6.51 4.99
CA GLU A 174 -27.69 7.07 5.86
C GLU A 174 -28.67 7.96 5.07
N MET A 175 -28.15 8.81 4.19
CA MET A 175 -28.95 9.62 3.28
C MET A 175 -29.63 8.80 2.18
N ALA A 176 -28.96 7.77 1.65
CA ALA A 176 -29.44 6.96 0.54
C ALA A 176 -30.76 6.24 0.88
N ALA A 177 -30.96 5.81 2.13
CA ALA A 177 -32.20 5.17 2.54
C ALA A 177 -33.39 6.15 2.45
N THR A 178 -33.23 7.38 2.93
CA THR A 178 -34.26 8.43 2.85
C THR A 178 -34.50 8.85 1.40
N VAL A 179 -33.43 9.15 0.67
CA VAL A 179 -33.52 9.57 -0.75
C VAL A 179 -34.12 8.46 -1.62
N ALA A 180 -33.80 7.19 -1.35
CA ALA A 180 -34.39 6.06 -2.08
C ALA A 180 -35.90 5.97 -1.86
N HIS A 181 -36.39 6.15 -0.64
CA HIS A 181 -37.84 6.22 -0.37
C HIS A 181 -38.50 7.40 -1.08
N GLU A 182 -37.86 8.57 -1.04
CA GLU A 182 -38.36 9.76 -1.70
C GLU A 182 -38.35 9.67 -3.23
N ILE A 183 -37.40 8.93 -3.82
CA ILE A 183 -37.38 8.65 -5.28
C ILE A 183 -38.38 7.55 -5.65
N ARG A 184 -38.51 6.48 -4.88
CA ARG A 184 -39.42 5.37 -5.17
C ARG A 184 -40.88 5.81 -5.17
N ASN A 185 -41.26 6.77 -4.32
CA ASN A 185 -42.62 7.27 -4.25
C ASN A 185 -43.13 7.86 -5.58
N PRO A 186 -42.48 8.89 -6.19
CA PRO A 186 -42.88 9.39 -7.50
C PRO A 186 -42.71 8.37 -8.63
N LEU A 187 -41.65 7.53 -8.59
CA LEU A 187 -41.47 6.45 -9.56
C LEU A 187 -42.63 5.44 -9.52
N GLY A 188 -43.08 5.08 -8.31
CA GLY A 188 -44.25 4.21 -8.12
C GLY A 188 -45.51 4.81 -8.75
N GLY A 189 -45.72 6.13 -8.57
CA GLY A 189 -46.83 6.86 -9.20
C GLY A 189 -46.72 6.83 -10.74
N ILE A 190 -45.57 7.17 -11.30
CA ILE A 190 -45.34 7.17 -12.76
C ILE A 190 -45.58 5.76 -13.31
N ARG A 191 -45.02 4.71 -12.67
CA ARG A 191 -45.21 3.31 -13.07
C ARG A 191 -46.67 2.89 -13.00
N GLY A 192 -47.39 3.29 -11.95
CA GLY A 192 -48.82 3.01 -11.81
C GLY A 192 -49.64 3.61 -12.96
N PHE A 193 -49.45 4.90 -13.28
CA PHE A 193 -50.15 5.54 -14.39
C PHE A 193 -49.76 4.95 -15.76
N ALA A 194 -48.46 4.65 -15.96
CA ALA A 194 -48.01 4.00 -17.19
C ALA A 194 -48.59 2.59 -17.35
N ALA A 195 -48.70 1.79 -16.26
CA ALA A 195 -49.33 0.49 -16.29
C ALA A 195 -50.82 0.56 -16.62
N LEU A 196 -51.56 1.57 -16.09
CA LEU A 196 -52.96 1.80 -16.45
C LEU A 196 -53.07 2.14 -17.95
N LEU A 197 -52.24 3.04 -18.47
CA LEU A 197 -52.22 3.41 -19.88
C LEU A 197 -51.87 2.18 -20.78
N ALA A 198 -50.94 1.33 -20.36
CA ALA A 198 -50.57 0.11 -21.09
C ALA A 198 -51.73 -0.86 -21.20
N ARG A 199 -52.62 -0.91 -20.21
CA ARG A 199 -53.81 -1.77 -20.24
C ARG A 199 -54.88 -1.24 -21.18
N ASP A 200 -55.00 0.10 -21.28
CA ASP A 200 -56.12 0.77 -22.02
C ASP A 200 -55.72 1.05 -23.50
N ILE A 201 -54.45 1.00 -23.86
CA ILE A 201 -53.92 1.24 -25.21
C ILE A 201 -53.73 -0.08 -25.95
N PRO A 202 -54.34 -0.28 -27.13
CA PRO A 202 -54.11 -1.48 -27.93
C PRO A 202 -52.63 -1.67 -28.32
N PRO A 203 -52.14 -2.93 -28.44
CA PRO A 203 -50.73 -3.19 -28.77
C PRO A 203 -50.30 -2.62 -30.12
N GLU A 204 -51.20 -2.43 -31.05
CA GLU A 204 -50.95 -1.89 -32.40
C GLU A 204 -50.85 -0.34 -32.42
N ASP A 205 -51.29 0.32 -31.35
CA ASP A 205 -51.21 1.76 -31.22
C ASP A 205 -49.74 2.21 -31.03
N PRO A 206 -49.24 3.18 -31.83
CA PRO A 206 -47.87 3.70 -31.65
C PRO A 206 -47.55 4.20 -30.24
N ARG A 207 -48.56 4.63 -29.47
CA ARG A 207 -48.42 5.08 -28.11
C ARG A 207 -48.07 3.96 -27.13
N ALA A 208 -48.42 2.70 -27.42
CA ALA A 208 -48.04 1.54 -26.63
C ALA A 208 -46.54 1.45 -26.44
N ARG A 209 -45.73 1.68 -27.48
CA ARG A 209 -44.27 1.73 -27.43
C ARG A 209 -43.72 2.83 -26.50
N LEU A 210 -44.40 3.99 -26.42
CA LEU A 210 -44.00 5.07 -25.51
C LEU A 210 -44.25 4.70 -24.07
N VAL A 211 -45.38 4.05 -23.79
CA VAL A 211 -45.71 3.57 -22.44
C VAL A 211 -44.73 2.46 -22.00
N GLU A 212 -44.41 1.54 -22.89
CA GLU A 212 -43.40 0.52 -22.62
C GLU A 212 -42.01 1.14 -22.27
N LYS A 213 -41.57 2.14 -23.03
CA LYS A 213 -40.32 2.87 -22.73
C LYS A 213 -40.37 3.57 -21.36
N ILE A 214 -41.52 4.12 -20.95
CA ILE A 214 -41.70 4.70 -19.61
C ILE A 214 -41.56 3.64 -18.52
N LEU A 215 -42.19 2.47 -18.71
CA LEU A 215 -42.11 1.36 -17.75
C LEU A 215 -40.68 0.80 -17.63
N ILE A 216 -39.96 0.66 -18.76
CA ILE A 216 -38.56 0.25 -18.77
C ILE A 216 -37.69 1.32 -18.06
N GLY A 217 -37.91 2.60 -18.34
CA GLY A 217 -37.15 3.67 -17.72
C GLY A 217 -37.37 3.75 -16.20
N THR A 218 -38.61 3.60 -15.72
CA THR A 218 -38.91 3.60 -14.29
C THR A 218 -38.31 2.39 -13.56
N LYS A 219 -38.33 1.21 -14.21
CA LYS A 219 -37.65 0.01 -13.69
C LYS A 219 -36.13 0.20 -13.60
N GLY A 220 -35.53 0.83 -14.64
CA GLY A 220 -34.10 1.15 -14.64
C GLY A 220 -33.71 2.07 -13.48
N LEU A 221 -34.50 3.11 -13.19
CA LEU A 221 -34.28 4.00 -12.06
C LEU A 221 -34.42 3.31 -10.71
N ASP A 222 -35.42 2.42 -10.54
CA ASP A 222 -35.57 1.63 -9.31
C ASP A 222 -34.38 0.67 -9.07
N ASN A 223 -33.83 0.08 -10.13
CA ASN A 223 -32.62 -0.74 -10.06
C ASN A 223 -31.38 0.10 -9.62
N VAL A 224 -31.23 1.35 -10.11
CA VAL A 224 -30.15 2.25 -9.66
C VAL A 224 -30.27 2.56 -8.18
N VAL A 225 -31.48 2.93 -7.74
CA VAL A 225 -31.75 3.24 -6.34
C VAL A 225 -31.51 2.04 -5.43
N THR A 226 -31.94 0.85 -5.85
CA THR A 226 -31.73 -0.41 -5.11
C THR A 226 -30.25 -0.76 -5.01
N GLY A 227 -29.53 -0.70 -6.13
CA GLY A 227 -28.08 -0.96 -6.15
C GLY A 227 -27.29 0.03 -5.29
N LEU A 228 -27.69 1.32 -5.26
CA LEU A 228 -27.06 2.32 -4.39
C LEU A 228 -27.25 1.96 -2.90
N LEU A 229 -28.49 1.57 -2.52
CA LEU A 229 -28.76 1.12 -1.16
C LEU A 229 -27.97 -0.12 -0.76
N GLU A 230 -27.88 -1.10 -1.66
CA GLU A 230 -27.09 -2.31 -1.41
C GLU A 230 -25.60 -2.02 -1.28
N TYR A 231 -25.08 -1.12 -2.11
CA TYR A 231 -23.67 -0.73 -2.05
C TYR A 231 -23.33 0.03 -0.78
N THR A 232 -24.23 0.89 -0.28
CA THR A 232 -23.95 1.75 0.89
C THR A 232 -24.19 1.07 2.23
N ARG A 233 -25.07 0.06 2.30
CA ARG A 233 -25.33 -0.67 3.55
C ARG A 233 -24.11 -1.46 4.04
N PRO A 234 -23.90 -1.51 5.37
CA PRO A 234 -23.02 -2.49 5.96
C PRO A 234 -23.45 -3.90 5.55
N ILE A 235 -22.52 -4.74 5.12
CA ILE A 235 -22.82 -6.13 4.77
C ILE A 235 -22.61 -6.97 6.03
N GLU A 236 -23.69 -7.48 6.59
CA GLU A 236 -23.61 -8.54 7.60
C GLU A 236 -23.44 -9.87 6.87
N ILE A 237 -22.42 -10.63 7.25
CA ILE A 237 -22.05 -11.90 6.64
C ILE A 237 -22.13 -13.01 7.67
N HIS A 238 -22.90 -14.04 7.37
CA HIS A 238 -23.06 -15.23 8.19
C HIS A 238 -22.34 -16.42 7.54
N LEU A 239 -21.05 -16.58 7.87
CA LEU A 239 -20.21 -17.61 7.28
C LEU A 239 -20.62 -18.99 7.75
N ARG A 240 -20.79 -19.94 6.80
CA ARG A 240 -21.02 -21.36 7.04
C ARG A 240 -20.41 -22.22 5.92
N PRO A 241 -20.01 -23.46 6.21
CA PRO A 241 -19.58 -24.39 5.17
C PRO A 241 -20.68 -24.56 4.12
N THR A 242 -20.38 -24.26 2.86
CA THR A 242 -21.36 -24.27 1.76
C THR A 242 -20.74 -24.93 0.53
N VAL A 243 -21.49 -25.80 -0.11
CA VAL A 243 -21.07 -26.48 -1.34
C VAL A 243 -21.06 -25.48 -2.50
N CYS A 244 -19.96 -25.41 -3.23
CA CYS A 244 -19.80 -24.45 -4.34
C CYS A 244 -20.78 -24.72 -5.47
N ALA A 245 -21.02 -25.97 -5.81
CA ALA A 245 -21.93 -26.35 -6.88
C ALA A 245 -23.39 -25.92 -6.61
N ASP A 246 -23.84 -26.00 -5.34
CA ASP A 246 -25.18 -25.56 -4.94
C ASP A 246 -25.37 -24.06 -5.09
N LEU A 247 -24.30 -23.27 -4.75
CA LEU A 247 -24.29 -21.82 -4.93
C LEU A 247 -24.42 -21.42 -6.40
N VAL A 248 -23.67 -22.11 -7.26
CA VAL A 248 -23.68 -21.87 -8.71
C VAL A 248 -25.01 -22.25 -9.31
N GLU A 249 -25.56 -23.39 -8.96
CA GLU A 249 -26.86 -23.86 -9.46
C GLU A 249 -28.01 -22.94 -9.04
N ALA A 250 -28.01 -22.51 -7.79
CA ALA A 250 -29.01 -21.56 -7.28
C ALA A 250 -28.91 -20.17 -7.98
N ALA A 251 -27.71 -19.71 -8.36
CA ALA A 251 -27.55 -18.49 -9.11
C ALA A 251 -27.93 -18.63 -10.59
N MET A 252 -27.56 -19.75 -11.23
CA MET A 252 -27.93 -20.05 -12.62
C MET A 252 -29.45 -20.14 -12.81
N GLY A 253 -30.18 -20.72 -11.84
CA GLY A 253 -31.64 -20.82 -11.88
C GLY A 253 -32.39 -19.48 -11.89
N LEU A 254 -31.69 -18.37 -11.57
CA LEU A 254 -32.24 -17.01 -11.58
C LEU A 254 -31.89 -16.21 -12.86
N VAL A 255 -31.07 -16.79 -13.74
CA VAL A 255 -30.64 -16.13 -14.99
C VAL A 255 -31.70 -16.33 -16.07
N ASP A 256 -32.26 -15.22 -16.55
CA ASP A 256 -33.12 -15.22 -17.71
C ASP A 256 -32.32 -14.99 -18.98
N LEU A 257 -32.46 -15.83 -19.96
CA LEU A 257 -31.73 -15.77 -21.24
C LEU A 257 -32.45 -14.91 -22.29
N ASP A 258 -33.65 -14.38 -22.02
CA ASP A 258 -34.44 -13.56 -22.95
C ASP A 258 -34.58 -14.18 -24.36
N GLY A 259 -34.65 -15.53 -24.47
CA GLY A 259 -34.73 -16.24 -25.74
C GLY A 259 -33.44 -16.34 -26.55
N ARG A 260 -32.28 -15.91 -26.01
CA ARG A 260 -30.98 -16.03 -26.66
C ARG A 260 -30.42 -17.45 -26.62
N SER A 261 -29.62 -17.82 -27.62
CA SER A 261 -28.98 -19.14 -27.72
C SER A 261 -27.67 -19.22 -26.97
N ILE A 262 -27.70 -18.93 -25.66
CA ILE A 262 -26.50 -18.95 -24.78
C ILE A 262 -26.52 -20.24 -23.96
N ALA A 263 -25.42 -21.01 -24.05
CA ALA A 263 -25.24 -22.20 -23.23
C ALA A 263 -24.57 -21.80 -21.90
N ILE A 264 -25.23 -22.13 -20.77
CA ILE A 264 -24.61 -21.97 -19.46
C ILE A 264 -24.22 -23.36 -18.95
N ARG A 265 -22.93 -23.56 -18.63
CA ARG A 265 -22.40 -24.82 -18.12
C ARG A 265 -21.91 -24.68 -16.69
N ASN A 266 -22.37 -25.57 -15.82
CA ASN A 266 -21.79 -25.74 -14.48
C ASN A 266 -20.88 -26.99 -14.51
N ALA A 267 -19.55 -26.72 -14.31
CA ALA A 267 -18.52 -27.74 -14.22
C ALA A 267 -17.82 -27.72 -12.85
N VAL A 268 -18.54 -27.33 -11.80
CA VAL A 268 -18.04 -27.26 -10.43
C VAL A 268 -18.19 -28.61 -9.75
N ASP A 269 -17.11 -29.10 -9.13
CA ASP A 269 -17.11 -30.34 -8.38
C ASP A 269 -17.98 -30.22 -7.11
N LEU A 270 -18.84 -31.20 -6.88
CA LEU A 270 -19.75 -31.29 -5.73
C LEU A 270 -19.02 -31.43 -4.39
N SER A 271 -17.76 -31.85 -4.39
CA SER A 271 -16.94 -31.99 -3.17
C SER A 271 -16.39 -30.69 -2.64
N LEU A 272 -16.34 -29.62 -3.47
CA LEU A 272 -15.75 -28.34 -3.10
C LEU A 272 -16.68 -27.56 -2.17
N LYS A 273 -16.16 -27.19 -1.00
CA LYS A 273 -16.85 -26.36 -0.01
C LYS A 273 -16.07 -25.09 0.27
N VAL A 274 -16.80 -24.01 0.47
CA VAL A 274 -16.27 -22.71 0.91
C VAL A 274 -16.91 -22.26 2.20
N LEU A 275 -16.18 -21.47 2.98
CA LEU A 275 -16.75 -20.80 4.15
C LEU A 275 -17.43 -19.51 3.68
N ALA A 276 -18.75 -19.55 3.52
CA ALA A 276 -19.47 -18.45 2.90
C ALA A 276 -20.89 -18.27 3.45
N ASP A 277 -21.44 -17.07 3.28
CA ASP A 277 -22.88 -16.78 3.38
C ASP A 277 -23.54 -17.10 2.04
N PRO A 278 -24.43 -18.13 1.96
CA PRO A 278 -24.97 -18.58 0.71
C PRO A 278 -25.83 -17.56 -0.02
N ASP A 279 -26.58 -16.73 0.72
CA ASP A 279 -27.46 -15.74 0.12
C ASP A 279 -26.63 -14.61 -0.50
N ARG A 280 -25.58 -14.17 0.18
CA ARG A 280 -24.67 -13.17 -0.33
C ARG A 280 -23.86 -13.68 -1.52
N MET A 281 -23.34 -14.91 -1.45
CA MET A 281 -22.58 -15.48 -2.57
C MET A 281 -23.46 -15.78 -3.78
N ARG A 282 -24.71 -16.17 -3.58
CA ARG A 282 -25.69 -16.27 -4.69
C ARG A 282 -25.86 -14.93 -5.39
N GLN A 283 -25.93 -13.82 -4.65
CA GLN A 283 -25.99 -12.46 -5.21
C GLN A 283 -24.74 -12.11 -6.03
N VAL A 284 -23.54 -12.47 -5.52
CA VAL A 284 -22.27 -12.29 -6.26
C VAL A 284 -22.28 -13.03 -7.58
N LEU A 285 -22.58 -14.34 -7.52
CA LEU A 285 -22.60 -15.19 -8.70
C LEU A 285 -23.65 -14.73 -9.72
N LEU A 286 -24.84 -14.34 -9.26
CA LEU A 286 -25.91 -13.81 -10.11
C LEU A 286 -25.45 -12.53 -10.83
N ASN A 287 -24.82 -11.59 -10.12
CA ASN A 287 -24.32 -10.36 -10.74
C ASN A 287 -23.26 -10.63 -11.83
N ILE A 288 -22.38 -11.59 -11.58
CA ILE A 288 -21.34 -11.96 -12.56
C ILE A 288 -21.96 -12.73 -13.74
N LEU A 289 -22.86 -13.67 -13.49
CA LEU A 289 -23.54 -14.44 -14.53
C LEU A 289 -24.40 -13.54 -15.44
N LEU A 290 -25.14 -12.59 -14.86
CA LEU A 290 -25.89 -11.60 -15.63
C LEU A 290 -24.97 -10.72 -16.50
N ASN A 291 -23.80 -10.34 -15.97
CA ASN A 291 -22.81 -9.61 -16.78
C ASN A 291 -22.25 -10.47 -17.90
N ALA A 292 -21.92 -11.73 -17.64
CA ALA A 292 -21.44 -12.70 -18.63
C ALA A 292 -22.48 -12.90 -19.75
N VAL A 293 -23.74 -13.19 -19.41
CA VAL A 293 -24.82 -13.37 -20.38
C VAL A 293 -25.06 -12.09 -21.18
N GLN A 294 -24.96 -10.91 -20.58
CA GLN A 294 -25.15 -9.63 -21.27
C GLN A 294 -23.97 -9.23 -22.16
N SER A 295 -22.77 -9.80 -21.96
CA SER A 295 -21.59 -9.55 -22.80
C SER A 295 -21.61 -10.35 -24.11
N VAL A 296 -22.37 -11.47 -24.11
CA VAL A 296 -22.58 -12.32 -25.27
C VAL A 296 -23.75 -11.75 -26.09
N GLU A 297 -23.55 -11.57 -27.40
CA GLU A 297 -24.58 -10.99 -28.27
C GLU A 297 -25.74 -11.98 -28.49
N ASP A 298 -25.73 -12.79 -29.55
CA ASP A 298 -26.85 -13.67 -29.92
C ASP A 298 -26.63 -15.12 -29.51
N ALA A 299 -25.40 -15.64 -29.64
CA ALA A 299 -25.02 -17.00 -29.32
C ALA A 299 -23.63 -17.09 -28.71
N GLY A 300 -23.44 -17.97 -27.73
CA GLY A 300 -22.17 -18.19 -27.09
C GLY A 300 -22.26 -19.07 -25.85
N GLU A 301 -21.22 -19.04 -25.05
CA GLU A 301 -21.11 -19.92 -23.87
C GLU A 301 -20.74 -19.10 -22.64
N VAL A 302 -21.35 -19.47 -21.50
CA VAL A 302 -20.92 -19.05 -20.17
C VAL A 302 -20.59 -20.32 -19.38
N ALA A 303 -19.35 -20.45 -18.92
CA ALA A 303 -18.90 -21.60 -18.16
C ALA A 303 -18.53 -21.20 -16.74
N VAL A 304 -18.96 -22.01 -15.76
CA VAL A 304 -18.57 -21.87 -14.36
C VAL A 304 -17.76 -23.10 -13.95
N THR A 305 -16.53 -22.85 -13.47
CA THR A 305 -15.62 -23.89 -12.96
C THR A 305 -15.17 -23.51 -11.55
N ALA A 306 -14.70 -24.48 -10.78
CA ALA A 306 -14.07 -24.23 -9.50
C ALA A 306 -12.90 -25.20 -9.29
N ALA A 307 -11.85 -24.70 -8.63
CA ALA A 307 -10.68 -25.48 -8.24
C ALA A 307 -10.22 -25.07 -6.85
N ALA A 308 -9.71 -26.05 -6.07
CA ALA A 308 -9.10 -25.78 -4.77
C ALA A 308 -7.58 -25.83 -4.89
N GLU A 309 -6.90 -24.83 -4.32
CA GLU A 309 -5.46 -24.75 -4.23
C GLU A 309 -5.09 -24.01 -2.92
N ASP A 310 -4.11 -24.53 -2.15
CA ASP A 310 -3.57 -23.91 -0.95
C ASP A 310 -4.62 -23.36 0.04
N ASN A 311 -5.61 -24.21 0.41
CA ASN A 311 -6.70 -23.84 1.33
C ASN A 311 -7.62 -22.71 0.81
N THR A 312 -7.63 -22.47 -0.49
CA THR A 312 -8.45 -21.49 -1.18
C THR A 312 -9.23 -22.16 -2.31
N VAL A 313 -10.51 -21.85 -2.45
CA VAL A 313 -11.29 -22.25 -3.61
C VAL A 313 -11.43 -21.06 -4.55
N THR A 314 -11.05 -21.25 -5.81
CA THR A 314 -11.24 -20.28 -6.89
C THR A 314 -12.44 -20.70 -7.72
N ILE A 315 -13.49 -19.88 -7.77
CA ILE A 315 -14.63 -20.03 -8.67
C ILE A 315 -14.39 -19.09 -9.86
N ALA A 316 -14.38 -19.65 -11.07
CA ALA A 316 -14.20 -18.90 -12.30
C ALA A 316 -15.49 -18.90 -13.12
N VAL A 317 -15.94 -17.71 -13.53
CA VAL A 317 -17.06 -17.52 -14.48
C VAL A 317 -16.48 -16.93 -15.75
N SER A 318 -16.53 -17.71 -16.83
CA SER A 318 -15.98 -17.33 -18.14
C SER A 318 -17.08 -17.13 -19.15
N ASP A 319 -17.00 -16.10 -19.97
CA ASP A 319 -17.90 -15.82 -21.10
C ASP A 319 -17.13 -15.71 -22.42
N THR A 320 -17.81 -15.94 -23.52
CA THR A 320 -17.31 -15.76 -24.89
C THR A 320 -17.81 -14.44 -25.51
N GLY A 321 -18.03 -13.42 -24.70
CA GLY A 321 -18.59 -12.15 -25.10
C GLY A 321 -17.57 -11.19 -25.72
N CYS A 322 -17.92 -9.90 -25.77
CA CYS A 322 -17.12 -8.84 -26.41
C CYS A 322 -15.77 -8.54 -25.69
N GLY A 323 -15.60 -9.00 -24.46
CA GLY A 323 -14.41 -8.74 -23.66
C GLY A 323 -14.28 -7.28 -23.20
N LEU A 324 -13.16 -6.98 -22.49
CA LEU A 324 -12.86 -5.68 -21.89
C LEU A 324 -11.47 -5.19 -22.29
N SER A 325 -11.32 -3.88 -22.48
CA SER A 325 -10.01 -3.24 -22.69
C SER A 325 -9.22 -3.17 -21.37
N GLN A 326 -7.91 -2.93 -21.45
CA GLN A 326 -7.04 -2.77 -20.29
C GLN A 326 -7.45 -1.59 -19.38
N GLU A 327 -8.02 -0.54 -19.97
CA GLU A 327 -8.53 0.62 -19.23
C GLU A 327 -9.82 0.29 -18.49
N GLN A 328 -10.72 -0.46 -19.13
CA GLN A 328 -11.96 -0.95 -18.53
C GLN A 328 -11.71 -1.95 -17.41
N LEU A 329 -10.74 -2.88 -17.57
CA LEU A 329 -10.35 -3.83 -16.52
C LEU A 329 -9.91 -3.16 -15.22
N LYS A 330 -9.23 -2.02 -15.30
CA LYS A 330 -8.82 -1.26 -14.10
C LYS A 330 -9.99 -0.65 -13.33
N GLN A 331 -11.14 -0.50 -13.96
CA GLN A 331 -12.30 0.21 -13.42
C GLN A 331 -13.53 -0.69 -13.26
N VAL A 332 -13.48 -1.96 -13.71
CA VAL A 332 -14.65 -2.84 -13.79
C VAL A 332 -15.36 -3.07 -12.45
N PHE A 333 -14.65 -3.00 -11.34
CA PHE A 333 -15.19 -3.08 -9.97
C PHE A 333 -15.46 -1.71 -9.34
N SER A 334 -15.18 -0.60 -10.05
CA SER A 334 -15.46 0.75 -9.54
C SER A 334 -16.97 1.02 -9.59
N PRO A 335 -17.56 1.62 -8.53
CA PRO A 335 -18.98 1.97 -8.52
C PRO A 335 -19.33 2.90 -9.69
N PHE A 336 -20.52 2.70 -10.26
CA PHE A 336 -21.07 3.45 -11.40
C PHE A 336 -20.33 3.28 -12.72
N PHE A 337 -19.27 2.48 -12.76
CA PHE A 337 -18.60 2.16 -14.02
C PHE A 337 -19.43 1.17 -14.84
N THR A 338 -19.80 1.55 -16.05
CA THR A 338 -20.55 0.70 -16.99
C THR A 338 -20.22 1.06 -18.42
N THR A 339 -20.16 0.06 -19.29
CA THR A 339 -20.08 0.21 -20.75
C THR A 339 -21.42 0.00 -21.44
N LYS A 340 -22.47 -0.32 -20.65
CA LYS A 340 -23.81 -0.67 -21.15
C LYS A 340 -24.75 0.54 -21.01
N GLU A 341 -25.55 0.82 -22.03
CA GLU A 341 -26.53 1.94 -22.01
C GLU A 341 -27.55 1.84 -20.86
N LYS A 342 -27.92 0.62 -20.45
CA LYS A 342 -28.89 0.36 -19.38
C LYS A 342 -28.25 -0.18 -18.10
N GLY A 343 -26.93 -0.18 -18.00
CA GLY A 343 -26.21 -0.69 -16.84
C GLY A 343 -26.17 0.34 -15.71
N THR A 344 -26.33 -0.10 -14.47
CA THR A 344 -26.19 0.76 -13.27
C THR A 344 -24.73 0.96 -12.86
N GLY A 345 -23.84 0.06 -13.27
CA GLY A 345 -22.43 0.04 -12.85
C GLY A 345 -22.22 -0.31 -11.37
N LEU A 346 -23.25 -0.81 -10.67
CA LEU A 346 -23.17 -1.14 -9.25
C LEU A 346 -23.03 -2.65 -8.96
N GLY A 347 -23.48 -3.51 -9.87
CA GLY A 347 -23.52 -4.95 -9.62
C GLY A 347 -22.16 -5.59 -9.31
N LEU A 348 -21.11 -5.27 -10.11
CA LEU A 348 -19.75 -5.77 -9.85
C LEU A 348 -19.10 -5.12 -8.62
N ALA A 349 -19.39 -3.85 -8.33
CA ALA A 349 -18.91 -3.19 -7.14
C ALA A 349 -19.52 -3.80 -5.86
N VAL A 350 -20.81 -4.15 -5.88
CA VAL A 350 -21.47 -4.89 -4.79
C VAL A 350 -20.88 -6.30 -4.67
N ALA A 351 -20.65 -6.99 -5.79
CA ALA A 351 -20.02 -8.32 -5.78
C ALA A 351 -18.63 -8.28 -5.13
N ALA A 352 -17.79 -7.32 -5.49
CA ALA A 352 -16.47 -7.13 -4.89
C ALA A 352 -16.56 -6.90 -3.37
N LYS A 353 -17.43 -5.99 -2.94
CA LYS A 353 -17.64 -5.69 -1.51
C LYS A 353 -18.11 -6.92 -0.71
N ILE A 354 -18.99 -7.76 -1.28
CA ILE A 354 -19.42 -8.99 -0.64
C ILE A 354 -18.26 -9.99 -0.54
N VAL A 355 -17.49 -10.19 -1.60
CA VAL A 355 -16.35 -11.13 -1.61
C VAL A 355 -15.27 -10.68 -0.62
N GLU A 356 -14.94 -9.39 -0.56
CA GLU A 356 -14.02 -8.83 0.44
C GLU A 356 -14.50 -9.07 1.87
N GLY A 357 -15.79 -8.90 2.13
CA GLY A 357 -16.39 -9.20 3.43
C GLY A 357 -16.30 -10.68 3.84
N HIS A 358 -16.18 -11.59 2.87
CA HIS A 358 -15.91 -13.03 3.11
C HIS A 358 -14.41 -13.33 3.33
N GLY A 359 -13.52 -12.31 3.35
CA GLY A 359 -12.09 -12.51 3.38
C GLY A 359 -11.49 -13.04 2.07
N GLY A 360 -12.26 -12.93 0.98
CA GLY A 360 -11.88 -13.38 -0.36
C GLY A 360 -11.36 -12.24 -1.25
N THR A 361 -11.04 -12.58 -2.49
CA THR A 361 -10.66 -11.63 -3.55
C THR A 361 -11.41 -11.91 -4.83
N ILE A 362 -11.67 -10.85 -5.61
CA ILE A 362 -12.27 -10.97 -6.94
C ILE A 362 -11.38 -10.28 -7.96
N GLU A 363 -11.15 -10.95 -9.09
CA GLU A 363 -10.33 -10.45 -10.20
C GLU A 363 -11.04 -10.68 -11.53
N ALA A 364 -10.64 -9.90 -12.54
CA ALA A 364 -11.11 -10.10 -13.91
C ALA A 364 -9.94 -10.21 -14.88
N VAL A 365 -10.01 -11.17 -15.78
CA VAL A 365 -9.07 -11.35 -16.89
C VAL A 365 -9.89 -11.31 -18.18
N SER A 366 -9.50 -10.47 -19.12
CA SER A 366 -10.28 -10.31 -20.37
C SER A 366 -9.40 -9.85 -21.51
N ARG A 367 -9.81 -10.19 -22.73
CA ARG A 367 -9.29 -9.64 -23.99
C ARG A 367 -10.45 -9.25 -24.88
N MET A 368 -10.32 -8.09 -25.52
CA MET A 368 -11.32 -7.61 -26.50
C MET A 368 -11.57 -8.66 -27.57
N GLY A 369 -12.84 -9.03 -27.77
CA GLY A 369 -13.29 -10.02 -28.76
C GLY A 369 -13.08 -11.49 -28.39
N GLU A 370 -12.44 -11.80 -27.26
CA GLU A 370 -12.21 -13.19 -26.80
C GLU A 370 -13.04 -13.55 -25.57
N GLY A 371 -13.72 -12.55 -24.95
CA GLY A 371 -14.53 -12.74 -23.75
C GLY A 371 -13.82 -12.33 -22.45
N SER A 372 -14.45 -12.68 -21.32
CA SER A 372 -13.94 -12.35 -19.98
C SER A 372 -14.02 -13.54 -19.04
N THR A 373 -13.15 -13.56 -18.04
CA THR A 373 -13.19 -14.52 -16.94
C THR A 373 -13.11 -13.76 -15.61
N PHE A 374 -14.11 -13.93 -14.76
CA PHE A 374 -14.13 -13.40 -13.42
C PHE A 374 -13.73 -14.51 -12.44
N LEU A 375 -12.73 -14.23 -11.59
CA LEU A 375 -12.14 -15.16 -10.64
C LEU A 375 -12.49 -14.73 -9.23
N ILE A 376 -13.21 -15.56 -8.49
CA ILE A 376 -13.57 -15.34 -7.09
C ILE A 376 -12.77 -16.33 -6.26
N ARG A 377 -11.93 -15.84 -5.35
CA ARG A 377 -11.17 -16.66 -4.41
C ARG A 377 -11.76 -16.55 -3.02
N LEU A 378 -12.08 -17.68 -2.40
CA LEU A 378 -12.66 -17.78 -1.06
C LEU A 378 -11.90 -18.78 -0.21
N PRO A 379 -11.87 -18.60 1.13
CA PRO A 379 -11.33 -19.62 2.03
C PRO A 379 -12.08 -20.94 1.87
N GLN A 380 -11.33 -22.04 1.77
CA GLN A 380 -11.89 -23.38 1.72
C GLN A 380 -12.49 -23.74 3.08
N ALA A 381 -13.63 -24.40 3.09
CA ALA A 381 -14.19 -25.02 4.29
C ALA A 381 -13.74 -26.48 4.39
N GLU A 382 -13.47 -26.94 5.59
CA GLU A 382 -13.17 -28.34 5.90
C GLU A 382 -14.37 -29.29 5.67
#